data_c8799533ad3f6c1c42d71d21439325f6
#
_entry.id   c8799533ad3f6c1c42d71d21439325f6
#
_cell.length_a   1.000
_cell.length_b   1.000
_cell.length_c   1.000
_cell.angle_alpha   90.00
_cell.angle_beta   90.00
_cell.angle_gamma   90.00
#
_symmetry.space_group_name_H-M   'P 1'
#
loop_
_entity.id
_entity.type
_entity.pdbx_description
1 polymer ?
#
loop_
_entity_poly.entity_id
_entity_poly.type
_entity_poly.pdbx_seq_one_letter_code
_entity_poly.pdbx_strand_id
1 'polypeptide(L)'
;EGTLEFDKLTFDRAGVYTYTVTEQDGNLGGVTYDRTVHTVTVTVTEDTKSHKLAASVAYSNGKASEKSILFQNTYQPGNVMVGLAARKNLTGRGLKADEFEFELVDDKGNVIDTERNDKDGDIRFKPLTYGRDNNGIDDCGEHRYVIRERNTGEKNVTYDRTEHHVTVTVGDD
;
A
#
# COMPACT_ATOMS: atom_id res chain seq x y z
N GLU A 1 -3.66 17.61 -1.30
CA GLU A 1 -4.61 18.32 -0.39
C GLU A 1 -5.76 18.86 -1.23
N GLY A 2 -6.99 18.65 -0.77
CA GLY A 2 -8.21 19.16 -1.40
C GLY A 2 -8.93 20.12 -0.44
N THR A 3 -9.58 21.14 -0.98
CA THR A 3 -10.43 22.05 -0.21
C THR A 3 -11.89 21.78 -0.55
N LEU A 4 -12.72 21.59 0.46
CA LEU A 4 -14.16 21.45 0.32
C LEU A 4 -14.84 22.72 0.89
N GLU A 5 -15.72 23.30 0.11
CA GLU A 5 -16.55 24.43 0.54
C GLU A 5 -18.02 24.03 0.54
N PHE A 6 -18.71 24.33 1.62
CA PHE A 6 -20.16 24.18 1.73
C PHE A 6 -20.89 25.42 1.21
N ASP A 7 -22.15 25.23 0.81
CA ASP A 7 -23.01 26.34 0.44
C ASP A 7 -23.17 27.37 1.56
N LYS A 8 -23.35 28.63 1.18
CA LYS A 8 -23.54 29.72 2.14
C LYS A 8 -24.85 29.55 2.90
N LEU A 9 -24.74 29.59 4.21
CA LEU A 9 -25.90 29.64 5.11
C LEU A 9 -26.37 31.07 5.30
N THR A 10 -27.69 31.27 5.31
CA THR A 10 -28.33 32.56 5.59
C THR A 10 -29.10 32.50 6.90
N PHE A 11 -29.00 33.57 7.70
CA PHE A 11 -29.63 33.66 8.99
C PHE A 11 -30.51 34.94 9.05
N ASP A 12 -31.71 34.81 9.56
CA ASP A 12 -32.69 35.88 9.65
C ASP A 12 -32.86 36.45 11.08
N ARG A 13 -32.22 35.82 12.07
CA ARG A 13 -32.28 36.21 13.49
C ARG A 13 -30.99 35.87 14.23
N ALA A 14 -30.77 36.62 15.33
CA ALA A 14 -29.70 36.33 16.27
C ALA A 14 -29.92 34.97 16.96
N GLY A 15 -28.82 34.25 17.22
CA GLY A 15 -28.86 32.94 17.86
C GLY A 15 -27.53 32.21 17.75
N VAL A 16 -27.49 31.04 18.36
CA VAL A 16 -26.37 30.12 18.26
C VAL A 16 -26.84 28.87 17.52
N TYR A 17 -26.18 28.57 16.41
CA TYR A 17 -26.50 27.46 15.52
C TYR A 17 -25.32 26.49 15.51
N THR A 18 -25.61 25.21 15.74
CA THR A 18 -24.59 24.18 15.82
C THR A 18 -24.80 23.16 14.71
N TYR A 19 -23.73 22.85 14.02
CA TYR A 19 -23.69 21.86 12.92
C TYR A 19 -22.63 20.82 13.22
N THR A 20 -22.84 19.62 12.71
CA THR A 20 -21.82 18.55 12.68
C THR A 20 -21.32 18.34 11.28
N VAL A 21 -20.02 18.14 11.14
CA VAL A 21 -19.38 17.80 9.87
C VAL A 21 -18.61 16.50 10.06
N THR A 22 -18.89 15.54 9.19
CA THR A 22 -18.24 14.21 9.18
C THR A 22 -17.86 13.85 7.78
N GLU A 23 -16.82 13.07 7.61
CA GLU A 23 -16.50 12.45 6.35
C GLU A 23 -17.38 11.21 6.12
N GLN A 24 -17.82 11.00 4.89
CA GLN A 24 -18.49 9.76 4.49
C GLN A 24 -17.48 8.73 4.00
N ASP A 25 -17.64 7.51 4.47
CA ASP A 25 -16.84 6.37 4.00
C ASP A 25 -17.22 6.06 2.54
N GLY A 26 -16.28 6.27 1.63
CA GLY A 26 -16.44 6.01 0.19
C GLY A 26 -16.14 4.57 -0.21
N ASN A 27 -15.79 3.68 0.73
CA ASN A 27 -15.42 2.28 0.50
C ASN A 27 -14.28 2.09 -0.51
N LEU A 28 -13.33 3.02 -0.57
CA LEU A 28 -12.14 2.85 -1.40
C LEU A 28 -11.20 1.83 -0.74
N GLY A 29 -10.69 0.90 -1.56
CA GLY A 29 -9.75 -0.13 -1.10
C GLY A 29 -8.48 0.51 -0.53
N GLY A 30 -7.99 -0.02 0.59
CA GLY A 30 -6.78 0.47 1.25
C GLY A 30 -6.92 1.80 2.00
N VAL A 31 -8.05 2.50 1.90
CA VAL A 31 -8.28 3.78 2.58
C VAL A 31 -8.93 3.58 3.94
N THR A 32 -8.32 4.11 4.98
CA THR A 32 -8.94 4.28 6.29
C THR A 32 -9.41 5.72 6.41
N TYR A 33 -10.74 5.89 6.47
CA TYR A 33 -11.40 7.20 6.52
C TYR A 33 -11.34 7.79 7.93
N ASP A 34 -11.19 9.12 8.00
CA ASP A 34 -11.28 9.87 9.26
C ASP A 34 -12.73 9.86 9.75
N ARG A 35 -12.95 9.27 10.91
CA ARG A 35 -14.29 9.17 11.53
C ARG A 35 -14.55 10.24 12.57
N THR A 36 -13.72 11.27 12.61
CA THR A 36 -13.88 12.38 13.54
C THR A 36 -15.17 13.15 13.25
N VAL A 37 -15.93 13.43 14.29
CA VAL A 37 -17.11 14.28 14.22
C VAL A 37 -16.70 15.69 14.66
N HIS A 38 -16.71 16.63 13.73
CA HIS A 38 -16.42 18.01 14.01
C HIS A 38 -17.69 18.80 14.26
N THR A 39 -17.67 19.70 15.24
CA THR A 39 -18.77 20.62 15.52
C THR A 39 -18.41 22.01 15.03
N VAL A 40 -19.31 22.61 14.29
CA VAL A 40 -19.22 24.01 13.83
C VAL A 40 -20.29 24.79 14.52
N THR A 41 -19.91 25.85 15.25
CA THR A 41 -20.83 26.76 15.94
C THR A 41 -20.84 28.11 15.24
N VAL A 42 -21.99 28.49 14.73
CA VAL A 42 -22.22 29.82 14.16
C VAL A 42 -22.96 30.66 15.17
N THR A 43 -22.37 31.77 15.64
CA THR A 43 -23.00 32.73 16.54
C THR A 43 -23.41 33.95 15.72
N VAL A 44 -24.72 34.19 15.65
CA VAL A 44 -25.30 35.36 14.99
C VAL A 44 -25.71 36.35 16.05
N THR A 45 -25.21 37.58 15.95
CA THR A 45 -25.52 38.69 16.84
C THR A 45 -26.24 39.82 16.08
N GLU A 46 -27.09 40.54 16.75
CA GLU A 46 -27.76 41.75 16.20
C GLU A 46 -27.16 43.01 16.85
N ASP A 47 -26.76 43.96 16.02
CA ASP A 47 -26.43 45.28 16.48
C ASP A 47 -27.72 46.05 16.85
N THR A 48 -27.87 46.41 18.11
CA THR A 48 -29.09 47.02 18.66
C THR A 48 -29.41 48.40 18.09
N LYS A 49 -28.46 49.09 17.44
CA LYS A 49 -28.64 50.41 16.86
C LYS A 49 -28.99 50.35 15.38
N SER A 50 -28.29 49.51 14.64
CA SER A 50 -28.45 49.41 13.17
C SER A 50 -29.38 48.28 12.74
N HIS A 51 -29.76 47.38 13.66
CA HIS A 51 -30.52 46.15 13.41
C HIS A 51 -29.86 45.23 12.36
N LYS A 52 -28.55 45.35 12.19
CA LYS A 52 -27.79 44.47 11.29
C LYS A 52 -27.31 43.24 12.02
N LEU A 53 -27.41 42.09 11.33
CA LEU A 53 -26.87 40.83 11.80
C LEU A 53 -25.39 40.68 11.40
N ALA A 54 -24.61 40.16 12.34
CA ALA A 54 -23.23 39.71 12.11
C ALA A 54 -23.08 38.28 12.57
N ALA A 55 -22.32 37.48 11.82
CA ALA A 55 -22.06 36.07 12.14
C ALA A 55 -20.58 35.86 12.43
N SER A 56 -20.29 35.00 13.39
CA SER A 56 -18.94 34.45 13.66
C SER A 56 -19.02 32.95 13.71
N VAL A 57 -17.95 32.28 13.27
CA VAL A 57 -17.85 30.81 13.19
C VAL A 57 -16.74 30.32 14.11
N ALA A 58 -17.02 29.29 14.86
CA ALA A 58 -16.05 28.56 15.68
C ALA A 58 -16.07 27.06 15.32
N TYR A 59 -14.92 26.46 15.24
CA TYR A 59 -14.73 25.04 14.95
C TYR A 59 -14.30 24.29 16.22
N SER A 60 -14.79 23.07 16.43
CA SER A 60 -14.61 22.32 17.69
C SER A 60 -13.36 21.47 17.81
N ASN A 61 -12.41 21.57 16.90
CA ASN A 61 -11.13 20.88 17.02
C ASN A 61 -10.24 21.47 18.16
N GLY A 62 -10.85 22.18 19.08
CA GLY A 62 -10.26 22.57 20.36
C GLY A 62 -9.29 23.74 20.35
N LYS A 63 -9.03 24.35 19.19
CA LYS A 63 -8.17 25.54 19.07
C LYS A 63 -8.94 26.69 18.46
N ALA A 64 -9.17 27.72 19.26
CA ALA A 64 -9.93 28.93 18.89
C ALA A 64 -9.33 29.72 17.70
N SER A 65 -8.20 29.30 17.15
CA SER A 65 -7.48 29.93 16.05
C SER A 65 -7.63 29.23 14.70
N GLU A 66 -8.29 28.08 14.62
CA GLU A 66 -8.44 27.36 13.37
C GLU A 66 -9.61 27.93 12.56
N LYS A 67 -9.32 28.14 11.27
CA LYS A 67 -10.30 28.72 10.32
C LYS A 67 -10.97 27.64 9.45
N SER A 68 -10.62 26.37 9.66
CA SER A 68 -11.12 25.23 8.88
C SER A 68 -11.05 23.93 9.68
N ILE A 69 -11.76 22.93 9.20
CA ILE A 69 -11.69 21.53 9.66
C ILE A 69 -10.71 20.80 8.74
N LEU A 70 -9.90 19.91 9.31
CA LEU A 70 -9.04 19.00 8.57
C LEU A 70 -9.52 17.56 8.80
N PHE A 71 -9.77 16.83 7.73
CA PHE A 71 -9.92 15.38 7.72
C PHE A 71 -8.64 14.75 7.20
N GLN A 72 -8.19 13.70 7.85
CA GLN A 72 -6.96 13.01 7.48
C GLN A 72 -7.20 11.51 7.30
N ASN A 73 -7.22 11.08 6.06
CA ASN A 73 -7.30 9.67 5.71
C ASN A 73 -5.90 9.07 5.64
N THR A 74 -5.81 7.79 5.90
CA THR A 74 -4.59 7.02 5.65
C THR A 74 -4.85 6.00 4.55
N TYR A 75 -3.88 5.85 3.66
CA TYR A 75 -3.91 4.85 2.62
C TYR A 75 -2.84 3.79 2.90
N GLN A 76 -3.22 2.52 2.81
CA GLN A 76 -2.33 1.39 2.91
C GLN A 76 -2.76 0.32 1.91
N PRO A 77 -1.97 0.06 0.86
CA PRO A 77 -2.25 -1.00 -0.09
C PRO A 77 -2.22 -2.37 0.59
N GLY A 78 -2.98 -3.31 0.06
CA GLY A 78 -2.92 -4.70 0.47
C GLY A 78 -1.60 -5.34 0.05
N ASN A 79 -1.23 -6.44 0.71
CA ASN A 79 -0.08 -7.24 0.30
C ASN A 79 -0.47 -8.17 -0.86
N VAL A 80 0.44 -8.35 -1.81
CA VAL A 80 0.35 -9.33 -2.88
C VAL A 80 1.49 -10.35 -2.77
N MET A 81 1.21 -11.60 -3.09
CA MET A 81 2.20 -12.68 -3.07
C MET A 81 2.43 -13.21 -4.48
N VAL A 82 3.69 -13.38 -4.87
CA VAL A 82 4.11 -13.88 -6.18
C VAL A 82 5.00 -15.11 -5.99
N GLY A 83 4.58 -16.25 -6.55
CA GLY A 83 5.40 -17.47 -6.61
C GLY A 83 6.26 -17.46 -7.86
N LEU A 84 7.56 -17.70 -7.70
CA LEU A 84 8.49 -17.95 -8.80
C LEU A 84 8.80 -19.43 -8.91
N ALA A 85 8.96 -19.93 -10.13
CA ALA A 85 9.22 -21.34 -10.40
C ALA A 85 10.20 -21.49 -11.57
N ALA A 86 10.88 -22.63 -11.60
CA ALA A 86 11.72 -23.07 -12.69
C ALA A 86 11.52 -24.57 -12.96
N ARG A 87 12.12 -25.10 -14.02
CA ARG A 87 12.08 -26.53 -14.32
C ARG A 87 13.46 -27.04 -14.76
N LYS A 88 13.91 -28.11 -14.11
CA LYS A 88 15.12 -28.82 -14.47
C LYS A 88 14.81 -29.95 -15.47
N ASN A 89 15.59 -30.00 -16.53
CA ASN A 89 15.66 -31.16 -17.42
C ASN A 89 17.06 -31.79 -17.34
N LEU A 90 17.12 -33.11 -17.20
CA LEU A 90 18.37 -33.88 -17.23
C LEU A 90 18.37 -34.80 -18.41
N THR A 91 19.43 -34.76 -19.22
CA THR A 91 19.63 -35.69 -20.35
C THR A 91 20.61 -36.79 -19.99
N GLY A 92 20.47 -37.96 -20.63
CA GLY A 92 21.36 -39.11 -20.45
C GLY A 92 20.95 -40.11 -19.37
N ARG A 93 20.17 -39.70 -18.38
CA ARG A 93 19.54 -40.55 -17.36
C ARG A 93 18.31 -39.91 -16.74
N GLY A 94 17.58 -40.69 -15.96
CA GLY A 94 16.44 -40.14 -15.20
C GLY A 94 16.86 -39.17 -14.11
N LEU A 95 16.07 -38.13 -13.95
CA LEU A 95 16.15 -37.12 -12.87
C LEU A 95 15.59 -37.73 -11.58
N LYS A 96 16.19 -37.39 -10.46
CA LYS A 96 15.66 -37.73 -9.10
C LYS A 96 15.25 -36.48 -8.39
N ALA A 97 14.31 -36.62 -7.43
CA ALA A 97 13.98 -35.53 -6.53
C ALA A 97 15.21 -35.11 -5.69
N ASP A 98 15.29 -33.86 -5.36
CA ASP A 98 16.32 -33.24 -4.52
C ASP A 98 17.75 -33.35 -5.04
N GLU A 99 17.89 -33.57 -6.34
CA GLU A 99 19.21 -33.86 -6.95
C GLU A 99 19.97 -32.56 -7.31
N PHE A 100 19.27 -31.55 -7.77
CA PHE A 100 19.85 -30.27 -8.20
C PHE A 100 19.33 -29.11 -7.36
N GLU A 101 20.20 -28.16 -7.03
CA GLU A 101 19.92 -27.02 -6.21
C GLU A 101 19.89 -25.73 -7.04
N PHE A 102 18.91 -24.88 -6.77
CA PHE A 102 18.68 -23.62 -7.48
C PHE A 102 18.60 -22.47 -6.50
N GLU A 103 19.20 -21.37 -6.88
CA GLU A 103 19.21 -20.13 -6.11
C GLU A 103 18.31 -19.10 -6.77
N LEU A 104 17.51 -18.41 -5.97
CA LEU A 104 16.85 -17.17 -6.30
C LEU A 104 17.66 -16.02 -5.73
N VAL A 105 18.10 -15.11 -6.60
CA VAL A 105 19.03 -14.03 -6.26
C VAL A 105 18.34 -12.69 -6.52
N ASP A 106 18.48 -11.72 -5.61
CA ASP A 106 17.95 -10.37 -5.76
C ASP A 106 18.84 -9.49 -6.68
N ASP A 107 18.41 -8.26 -6.93
CA ASP A 107 19.12 -7.26 -7.76
C ASP A 107 20.45 -6.79 -7.14
N LYS A 108 20.66 -7.06 -5.85
CA LYS A 108 21.89 -6.74 -5.11
C LYS A 108 22.90 -7.91 -5.10
N GLY A 109 22.50 -9.05 -5.69
CA GLY A 109 23.31 -10.25 -5.72
C GLY A 109 23.20 -11.14 -4.47
N ASN A 110 22.23 -10.90 -3.60
CA ASN A 110 22.02 -11.75 -2.43
C ASN A 110 21.14 -12.95 -2.81
N VAL A 111 21.50 -14.13 -2.35
CA VAL A 111 20.65 -15.31 -2.43
C VAL A 111 19.53 -15.16 -1.40
N ILE A 112 18.29 -15.04 -1.88
CA ILE A 112 17.10 -14.84 -1.03
C ILE A 112 16.33 -16.13 -0.80
N ASP A 113 16.49 -17.12 -1.67
CA ASP A 113 15.92 -18.46 -1.47
C ASP A 113 16.75 -19.51 -2.21
N THR A 114 16.69 -20.77 -1.72
CA THR A 114 17.36 -21.92 -2.32
C THR A 114 16.43 -23.10 -2.24
N GLU A 115 16.12 -23.68 -3.42
CA GLU A 115 15.19 -24.79 -3.54
C GLU A 115 15.78 -25.90 -4.44
N ARG A 116 15.21 -27.09 -4.34
CA ARG A 116 15.62 -28.26 -5.12
C ARG A 116 14.49 -28.71 -6.03
N ASN A 117 14.88 -29.38 -7.10
CA ASN A 117 13.91 -29.98 -8.02
C ASN A 117 13.15 -31.15 -7.37
N ASP A 118 11.87 -31.28 -7.69
CA ASP A 118 11.13 -32.49 -7.42
C ASP A 118 11.45 -33.59 -8.43
N LYS A 119 10.79 -34.76 -8.32
CA LYS A 119 10.98 -35.88 -9.22
C LYS A 119 10.63 -35.59 -10.69
N ASP A 120 9.79 -34.62 -10.94
CA ASP A 120 9.31 -34.20 -12.26
C ASP A 120 10.14 -33.03 -12.82
N GLY A 121 11.10 -32.54 -12.03
CA GLY A 121 12.01 -31.44 -12.35
C GLY A 121 11.48 -30.05 -11.99
N ASP A 122 10.34 -29.94 -11.34
CA ASP A 122 9.79 -28.66 -10.95
C ASP A 122 10.52 -28.11 -9.71
N ILE A 123 10.85 -26.83 -9.75
CA ILE A 123 11.44 -26.06 -8.67
C ILE A 123 10.45 -24.94 -8.34
N ARG A 124 10.06 -24.82 -7.05
CA ARG A 124 9.14 -23.79 -6.58
C ARG A 124 9.75 -23.04 -5.41
N PHE A 125 10.06 -21.78 -5.63
CA PHE A 125 10.57 -20.90 -4.59
C PHE A 125 9.45 -20.44 -3.65
N LYS A 126 9.82 -20.06 -2.44
CA LYS A 126 8.88 -19.46 -1.48
C LYS A 126 8.27 -18.20 -2.09
N PRO A 127 6.96 -17.99 -1.93
CA PRO A 127 6.33 -16.79 -2.45
C PRO A 127 6.96 -15.51 -1.90
N LEU A 128 7.28 -14.59 -2.81
CA LEU A 128 7.69 -13.24 -2.47
C LEU A 128 6.44 -12.44 -2.11
N THR A 129 6.53 -11.65 -1.06
CA THR A 129 5.44 -10.79 -0.61
C THR A 129 5.82 -9.34 -0.85
N TYR A 130 4.93 -8.61 -1.51
CA TYR A 130 5.05 -7.18 -1.77
C TYR A 130 3.91 -6.44 -1.11
N GLY A 131 4.16 -5.24 -0.63
CA GLY A 131 3.18 -4.43 0.05
C GLY A 131 3.80 -3.11 0.51
N ARG A 132 3.25 -2.52 1.55
CA ARG A 132 3.80 -1.32 2.16
C ARG A 132 4.45 -1.67 3.48
N ASP A 133 5.69 -1.24 3.68
CA ASP A 133 6.39 -1.44 4.94
C ASP A 133 5.88 -0.50 6.05
N ASN A 134 6.34 -0.74 7.31
CA ASN A 134 5.99 0.09 8.47
C ASN A 134 6.49 1.54 8.39
N ASN A 135 7.39 1.86 7.44
CA ASN A 135 7.91 3.21 7.19
C ASN A 135 7.12 3.94 6.10
N GLY A 136 6.10 3.28 5.54
CA GLY A 136 5.26 3.83 4.48
C GLY A 136 5.88 3.75 3.09
N ILE A 137 6.97 3.00 2.92
CA ILE A 137 7.58 2.70 1.62
C ILE A 137 6.80 1.53 1.03
N ASP A 138 6.23 1.71 -0.15
CA ASP A 138 5.58 0.65 -0.90
C ASP A 138 6.55 -0.04 -1.86
N ASP A 139 6.20 -1.28 -2.22
CA ASP A 139 6.97 -2.10 -3.14
C ASP A 139 6.52 -1.90 -4.61
N CYS A 140 5.82 -0.81 -4.93
CA CYS A 140 5.43 -0.52 -6.31
C CYS A 140 6.65 -0.32 -7.20
N GLY A 141 6.61 -0.91 -8.39
CA GLY A 141 7.70 -0.82 -9.36
C GLY A 141 8.18 -2.17 -9.86
N GLU A 142 9.37 -2.17 -10.45
CA GLU A 142 10.01 -3.35 -10.98
C GLU A 142 11.01 -3.94 -9.97
N HIS A 143 10.86 -5.23 -9.68
CA HIS A 143 11.78 -6.01 -8.89
C HIS A 143 12.44 -7.06 -9.78
N ARG A 144 13.77 -7.11 -9.77
CA ARG A 144 14.54 -7.98 -10.66
C ARG A 144 15.21 -9.09 -9.87
N TYR A 145 15.13 -10.29 -10.42
CA TYR A 145 15.66 -11.50 -9.82
C TYR A 145 16.41 -12.30 -10.86
N VAL A 146 17.30 -13.16 -10.37
CA VAL A 146 17.99 -14.17 -11.17
C VAL A 146 17.72 -15.54 -10.56
N ILE A 147 17.31 -16.49 -11.39
CA ILE A 147 17.27 -17.91 -11.05
C ILE A 147 18.45 -18.59 -11.72
N ARG A 148 19.24 -19.31 -10.94
CA ARG A 148 20.40 -20.04 -11.44
C ARG A 148 20.58 -21.38 -10.75
N GLU A 149 21.16 -22.33 -11.47
CA GLU A 149 21.54 -23.64 -10.92
C GLU A 149 22.86 -23.52 -10.15
N ARG A 150 22.90 -24.08 -8.95
CA ARG A 150 24.12 -24.19 -8.15
C ARG A 150 24.90 -25.42 -8.49
N ASN A 151 26.21 -25.30 -8.77
CA ASN A 151 27.08 -26.43 -8.95
C ASN A 151 27.42 -27.06 -7.60
N THR A 152 26.86 -28.22 -7.30
CA THR A 152 27.10 -29.00 -6.07
C THR A 152 28.21 -30.04 -6.20
N GLY A 153 28.84 -30.13 -7.36
CA GLY A 153 29.99 -31.01 -7.59
C GLY A 153 29.66 -32.50 -7.87
N GLU A 154 28.43 -32.78 -8.29
CA GLU A 154 28.05 -34.14 -8.71
C GLU A 154 28.93 -34.65 -9.85
N LYS A 155 29.44 -35.91 -9.72
CA LYS A 155 30.29 -36.50 -10.72
C LYS A 155 29.51 -36.86 -11.99
N ASN A 156 30.15 -36.64 -13.14
CA ASN A 156 29.59 -36.92 -14.47
C ASN A 156 28.32 -36.10 -14.81
N VAL A 157 28.14 -34.96 -14.16
CA VAL A 157 27.08 -34.00 -14.46
C VAL A 157 27.69 -32.71 -14.98
N THR A 158 27.15 -32.20 -16.07
CA THR A 158 27.42 -30.85 -16.54
C THR A 158 26.27 -29.95 -16.09
N TYR A 159 26.59 -28.99 -15.24
CA TYR A 159 25.62 -28.03 -14.73
C TYR A 159 25.33 -26.95 -15.76
N ASP A 160 24.07 -26.50 -15.80
CA ASP A 160 23.70 -25.32 -16.57
C ASP A 160 24.21 -24.06 -15.83
N ARG A 161 24.92 -23.20 -16.57
CA ARG A 161 25.46 -21.95 -16.04
C ARG A 161 24.64 -20.76 -16.48
N THR A 162 23.50 -20.97 -17.08
CA THR A 162 22.62 -19.91 -17.55
C THR A 162 21.99 -19.21 -16.36
N GLU A 163 22.01 -17.88 -16.39
CA GLU A 163 21.27 -17.03 -15.46
C GLU A 163 19.96 -16.60 -16.12
N HIS A 164 18.85 -16.97 -15.48
CA HIS A 164 17.51 -16.63 -15.95
C HIS A 164 17.01 -15.39 -15.21
N HIS A 165 16.88 -14.28 -15.94
CA HIS A 165 16.40 -13.01 -15.39
C HIS A 165 14.88 -13.00 -15.34
N VAL A 166 14.34 -12.66 -14.17
CA VAL A 166 12.90 -12.54 -13.91
C VAL A 166 12.62 -11.12 -13.42
N THR A 167 11.61 -10.49 -14.00
CA THR A 167 11.11 -9.19 -13.52
C THR A 167 9.69 -9.37 -12.97
N VAL A 168 9.48 -8.91 -11.76
CA VAL A 168 8.16 -8.81 -11.13
C VAL A 168 7.79 -7.33 -11.11
N THR A 169 6.65 -6.99 -11.71
CA THR A 169 6.13 -5.62 -11.67
C THR A 169 4.98 -5.57 -10.66
N VAL A 170 5.10 -4.70 -9.68
CA VAL A 170 4.08 -4.45 -8.65
C VAL A 170 3.44 -3.10 -8.95
N GLY A 171 2.13 -3.07 -9.10
CA GLY A 171 1.34 -1.87 -9.31
C GLY A 171 0.31 -1.70 -8.19
N ASP A 172 -0.14 -0.47 -8.00
CA ASP A 172 -1.26 -0.09 -7.16
C ASP A 172 -2.41 0.35 -8.08
N ASP A 173 -3.59 -0.27 -7.93
CA ASP A 173 -4.79 -0.05 -8.77
C ASP A 173 -5.69 1.06 -8.19
#